data_33d00fcce6ac59437a53704b268e3b33
#
_entry.id   33d00fcce6ac59437a53704b268e3b33
#
_cell.length_a   1.000
_cell.length_b   1.000
_cell.length_c   1.000
_cell.angle_alpha   90.00
_cell.angle_beta   90.00
_cell.angle_gamma   90.00
#
_symmetry.space_group_name_H-M   'P 1'
#
loop_
_entity.id
_entity.type
_entity.pdbx_description
1 polymer ?
#
loop_
_entity_poly.entity_id
_entity_poly.type
_entity_poly.pdbx_seq_one_letter_code
_entity_poly.pdbx_strand_id
1 'polypeptide(L)'
;MTALTLARSCYETVRDWGLAARTACEAGVVTPALERVVEANTLLSGLGFESGGLGAAHAMHNGLTALPATHRLNHGEKVAFGVLASLFLTDKPLMLVDEVYTVCGELGLPTTLADLGLDGITEHELARVAEKACAPGESIHNEPVEVSPDLIRAAIKAADAEGRRRKKTGAAG
;
A
#
# COMPACT_ATOMS: atom_id res chain seq x y z
N MET A 1 -3.26 21.64 6.51
CA MET A 1 -3.05 21.99 5.08
C MET A 1 -1.66 21.57 4.58
N THR A 2 -0.57 21.95 5.22
CA THR A 2 0.81 21.66 4.78
C THR A 2 1.12 20.17 4.67
N ALA A 3 0.81 19.36 5.68
CA ALA A 3 1.04 17.90 5.66
C ALA A 3 0.38 17.22 4.45
N LEU A 4 -0.89 17.53 4.18
CA LEU A 4 -1.61 16.98 3.03
C LEU A 4 -0.97 17.39 1.69
N THR A 5 -0.48 18.64 1.59
CA THR A 5 0.22 19.12 0.38
C THR A 5 1.52 18.36 0.18
N LEU A 6 2.31 18.13 1.24
CA LEU A 6 3.56 17.37 1.16
C LEU A 6 3.30 15.91 0.78
N ALA A 7 2.33 15.26 1.44
CA ALA A 7 1.94 13.89 1.12
C ALA A 7 1.44 13.74 -0.33
N ARG A 8 0.63 14.70 -0.79
CA ARG A 8 0.16 14.74 -2.19
C ARG A 8 1.31 14.91 -3.17
N SER A 9 2.23 15.85 -2.93
CA SER A 9 3.40 16.06 -3.77
C SER A 9 4.29 14.83 -3.81
N CYS A 10 4.48 14.15 -2.67
CA CYS A 10 5.19 12.87 -2.62
C CYS A 10 4.52 11.81 -3.50
N TYR A 11 3.21 11.61 -3.35
CA TYR A 11 2.44 10.65 -4.14
C TYR A 11 2.52 10.95 -5.64
N GLU A 12 2.27 12.22 -6.05
CA GLU A 12 2.33 12.65 -7.45
C GLU A 12 3.73 12.42 -8.04
N THR A 13 4.79 12.69 -7.28
CA THR A 13 6.16 12.44 -7.73
C THR A 13 6.42 10.94 -7.97
N VAL A 14 5.98 10.07 -7.06
CA VAL A 14 6.15 8.62 -7.23
C VAL A 14 5.29 8.11 -8.39
N ARG A 15 4.05 8.58 -8.52
CA ARG A 15 3.16 8.23 -9.63
C ARG A 15 3.75 8.59 -11.00
N ASP A 16 4.23 9.82 -11.13
CA ASP A 16 4.64 10.37 -12.43
C ASP A 16 6.06 9.95 -12.83
N TRP A 17 6.95 9.71 -11.86
CA TRP A 17 8.37 9.46 -12.11
C TRP A 17 8.88 8.11 -11.60
N GLY A 18 8.08 7.38 -10.83
CA GLY A 18 8.50 6.13 -10.16
C GLY A 18 9.02 5.08 -11.13
N LEU A 19 8.32 4.82 -12.23
CA LEU A 19 8.75 3.83 -13.22
C LEU A 19 10.07 4.25 -13.90
N ALA A 20 10.21 5.50 -14.30
CA ALA A 20 11.44 6.02 -14.89
C ALA A 20 12.61 6.00 -13.91
N ALA A 21 12.35 6.31 -12.63
CA ALA A 21 13.34 6.24 -11.56
C ALA A 21 13.78 4.79 -11.30
N ARG A 22 12.84 3.85 -11.27
CA ARG A 22 13.12 2.41 -11.15
C ARG A 22 14.02 1.93 -12.29
N THR A 23 13.66 2.26 -13.53
CA THR A 23 14.46 1.90 -14.73
C THR A 23 15.88 2.45 -14.65
N ALA A 24 16.04 3.71 -14.23
CA ALA A 24 17.36 4.32 -14.06
C ALA A 24 18.17 3.61 -12.94
N CYS A 25 17.53 3.27 -11.83
CA CYS A 25 18.16 2.54 -10.73
C CYS A 25 18.62 1.14 -11.17
N GLU A 26 17.78 0.40 -11.89
CA GLU A 26 18.11 -0.93 -12.44
C GLU A 26 19.26 -0.87 -13.46
N ALA A 27 19.33 0.24 -14.24
CA ALA A 27 20.43 0.49 -15.18
C ALA A 27 21.72 1.02 -14.50
N GLY A 28 21.70 1.33 -13.19
CA GLY A 28 22.84 1.88 -12.47
C GLY A 28 23.22 3.31 -12.88
N VAL A 29 22.26 4.11 -13.34
CA VAL A 29 22.46 5.49 -13.81
C VAL A 29 21.62 6.49 -13.00
N VAL A 30 22.14 7.70 -12.86
CA VAL A 30 21.40 8.81 -12.22
C VAL A 30 20.70 9.61 -13.32
N THR A 31 19.41 9.82 -13.13
CA THR A 31 18.56 10.62 -14.00
C THR A 31 17.75 11.63 -13.19
N PRO A 32 17.21 12.70 -13.80
CA PRO A 32 16.32 13.63 -13.09
C PRO A 32 15.10 12.96 -12.45
N ALA A 33 14.59 11.88 -13.05
CA ALA A 33 13.49 11.10 -12.46
C ALA A 33 13.90 10.42 -11.16
N LEU A 34 15.10 9.80 -11.14
CA LEU A 34 15.62 9.17 -9.92
C LEU A 34 15.88 10.22 -8.81
N GLU A 35 16.45 11.36 -9.15
CA GLU A 35 16.70 12.44 -8.17
C GLU A 35 15.38 12.94 -7.54
N ARG A 36 14.32 13.15 -8.34
CA ARG A 36 13.00 13.54 -7.84
C ARG A 36 12.41 12.51 -6.88
N VAL A 37 12.49 11.23 -7.22
CA VAL A 37 11.96 10.16 -6.36
C VAL A 37 12.78 10.03 -5.08
N VAL A 38 14.10 10.20 -5.14
CA VAL A 38 14.96 10.23 -3.95
C VAL A 38 14.58 11.41 -3.04
N GLU A 39 14.38 12.62 -3.60
CA GLU A 39 13.91 13.77 -2.85
C GLU A 39 12.53 13.50 -2.21
N ALA A 40 11.58 12.97 -2.97
CA ALA A 40 10.26 12.62 -2.46
C ALA A 40 10.34 11.63 -1.29
N ASN A 41 11.16 10.59 -1.41
CA ASN A 41 11.32 9.57 -0.38
C ASN A 41 12.05 10.07 0.88
N THR A 42 13.04 10.94 0.72
CA THR A 42 13.85 11.40 1.86
C THR A 42 13.29 12.62 2.55
N LEU A 43 12.69 13.55 1.81
CA LEU A 43 12.18 14.80 2.34
C LEU A 43 10.66 14.82 2.46
N LEU A 44 9.94 14.64 1.34
CA LEU A 44 8.49 14.80 1.33
C LEU A 44 7.77 13.72 2.12
N SER A 45 8.21 12.46 2.01
CA SER A 45 7.66 11.35 2.79
C SER A 45 7.90 11.56 4.28
N GLY A 46 9.13 11.90 4.69
CA GLY A 46 9.48 12.15 6.09
C GLY A 46 8.66 13.27 6.71
N LEU A 47 8.66 14.44 6.09
CA LEU A 47 7.89 15.61 6.58
C LEU A 47 6.37 15.36 6.53
N GLY A 48 5.88 14.67 5.50
CA GLY A 48 4.47 14.32 5.37
C GLY A 48 4.01 13.37 6.50
N PHE A 49 4.81 12.36 6.80
CA PHE A 49 4.55 11.41 7.88
C PHE A 49 4.57 12.09 9.26
N GLU A 50 5.65 12.83 9.56
CA GLU A 50 5.80 13.54 10.84
C GLU A 50 4.65 14.53 11.10
N SER A 51 4.14 15.16 10.04
CA SER A 51 3.10 16.20 10.16
C SER A 51 1.68 15.64 10.02
N GLY A 52 1.48 14.53 9.31
CA GLY A 52 0.16 13.99 8.97
C GLY A 52 -0.22 12.73 9.75
N GLY A 53 0.77 12.04 10.30
CA GLY A 53 0.57 10.74 10.95
C GLY A 53 0.35 9.59 9.96
N LEU A 54 -0.02 8.44 10.50
CA LEU A 54 -0.30 7.20 9.76
C LEU A 54 -1.79 6.85 9.84
N GLY A 55 -2.26 5.98 8.95
CA GLY A 55 -3.63 5.48 8.88
C GLY A 55 -3.69 3.97 8.63
N ALA A 56 -4.76 3.53 7.96
CA ALA A 56 -5.11 2.13 7.76
C ALA A 56 -4.00 1.30 7.10
N ALA A 57 -3.27 1.86 6.13
CA ALA A 57 -2.22 1.14 5.42
C ALA A 57 -1.13 0.60 6.36
N HIS A 58 -0.71 1.40 7.34
CA HIS A 58 0.30 1.00 8.32
C HIS A 58 -0.28 0.06 9.39
N ALA A 59 -1.51 0.27 9.81
CA ALA A 59 -2.18 -0.66 10.73
C ALA A 59 -2.33 -2.05 10.08
N MET A 60 -2.71 -2.13 8.80
CA MET A 60 -2.76 -3.39 8.06
C MET A 60 -1.38 -4.03 7.90
N HIS A 61 -0.32 -3.23 7.63
CA HIS A 61 1.06 -3.72 7.69
C HIS A 61 1.37 -4.35 9.06
N ASN A 62 1.06 -3.67 10.16
CA ASN A 62 1.26 -4.19 11.51
C ASN A 62 0.48 -5.49 11.74
N GLY A 63 -0.75 -5.56 11.24
CA GLY A 63 -1.55 -6.79 11.22
C GLY A 63 -0.84 -7.93 10.48
N LEU A 64 -0.38 -7.70 9.27
CA LEU A 64 0.32 -8.67 8.44
C LEU A 64 1.59 -9.22 9.09
N THR A 65 2.29 -8.43 9.93
CA THR A 65 3.45 -8.92 10.68
C THR A 65 3.14 -10.01 11.71
N ALA A 66 1.84 -10.27 12.01
CA ALA A 66 1.44 -11.42 12.83
C ALA A 66 1.64 -12.77 12.12
N LEU A 67 1.87 -12.76 10.80
CA LEU A 67 2.03 -13.95 9.99
C LEU A 67 3.49 -14.14 9.58
N PRO A 68 4.14 -15.26 10.02
CA PRO A 68 5.57 -15.50 9.72
C PRO A 68 5.91 -15.48 8.22
N ALA A 69 4.98 -15.88 7.35
CA ALA A 69 5.17 -15.87 5.90
C ALA A 69 5.54 -14.48 5.34
N THR A 70 5.12 -13.40 6.01
CA THR A 70 5.39 -12.03 5.58
C THR A 70 6.72 -11.45 6.10
N HIS A 71 7.44 -12.16 6.97
CA HIS A 71 8.66 -11.62 7.61
C HIS A 71 9.80 -11.39 6.62
N ARG A 72 9.80 -12.11 5.50
CA ARG A 72 10.79 -11.95 4.42
C ARG A 72 10.60 -10.68 3.60
N LEU A 73 9.42 -10.05 3.69
CA LEU A 73 9.06 -8.87 2.92
C LEU A 73 9.54 -7.60 3.62
N ASN A 74 9.92 -6.62 2.82
CA ASN A 74 10.24 -5.29 3.30
C ASN A 74 8.99 -4.60 3.87
N HIS A 75 9.21 -3.58 4.71
CA HIS A 75 8.14 -2.77 5.26
C HIS A 75 7.23 -2.18 4.17
N GLY A 76 7.85 -1.54 3.17
CA GLY A 76 7.15 -0.86 2.07
C GLY A 76 6.27 -1.79 1.22
N GLU A 77 6.69 -3.05 1.03
CA GLU A 77 5.88 -4.03 0.28
C GLU A 77 4.56 -4.35 1.01
N LYS A 78 4.62 -4.55 2.31
CA LYS A 78 3.41 -4.77 3.12
C LYS A 78 2.53 -3.53 3.21
N VAL A 79 3.15 -2.35 3.33
CA VAL A 79 2.40 -1.07 3.34
C VAL A 79 1.74 -0.82 1.99
N ALA A 80 2.39 -1.14 0.86
CA ALA A 80 1.80 -0.99 -0.47
C ALA A 80 0.49 -1.79 -0.61
N PHE A 81 0.47 -3.05 -0.18
CA PHE A 81 -0.78 -3.82 -0.15
C PHE A 81 -1.79 -3.22 0.85
N GLY A 82 -1.33 -2.72 1.99
CA GLY A 82 -2.16 -1.99 2.96
C GLY A 82 -2.81 -0.75 2.34
N VAL A 83 -2.10 -0.01 1.48
CA VAL A 83 -2.68 1.12 0.71
C VAL A 83 -3.81 0.62 -0.18
N LEU A 84 -3.61 -0.46 -0.95
CA LEU A 84 -4.65 -1.02 -1.82
C LEU A 84 -5.89 -1.42 -1.02
N ALA A 85 -5.72 -2.08 0.12
CA ALA A 85 -6.84 -2.45 0.99
C ALA A 85 -7.53 -1.21 1.60
N SER A 86 -6.79 -0.15 1.93
CA SER A 86 -7.36 1.09 2.46
C SER A 86 -8.28 1.81 1.47
N LEU A 87 -8.07 1.64 0.16
CA LEU A 87 -8.96 2.19 -0.88
C LEU A 87 -10.38 1.60 -0.77
N PHE A 88 -10.48 0.31 -0.49
CA PHE A 88 -11.78 -0.36 -0.29
C PHE A 88 -12.36 -0.06 1.09
N LEU A 89 -11.52 0.04 2.12
CA LEU A 89 -11.96 0.42 3.47
C LEU A 89 -12.65 1.78 3.49
N THR A 90 -12.12 2.73 2.73
CA THR A 90 -12.58 4.13 2.72
C THR A 90 -13.39 4.49 1.49
N ASP A 91 -13.88 3.49 0.76
CA ASP A 91 -14.76 3.60 -0.42
C ASP A 91 -14.25 4.64 -1.44
N LYS A 92 -13.00 4.47 -1.89
CA LYS A 92 -12.41 5.38 -2.86
C LYS A 92 -12.98 5.19 -4.26
N PRO A 93 -13.12 6.28 -5.06
CA PRO A 93 -13.58 6.20 -6.44
C PRO A 93 -12.76 5.23 -7.28
N LEU A 94 -13.43 4.51 -8.19
CA LEU A 94 -12.82 3.50 -9.06
C LEU A 94 -11.60 4.06 -9.84
N MET A 95 -11.66 5.30 -10.30
CA MET A 95 -10.53 5.94 -10.98
C MET A 95 -9.26 5.97 -10.13
N LEU A 96 -9.39 6.25 -8.83
CA LEU A 96 -8.24 6.24 -7.93
C LEU A 96 -7.76 4.82 -7.66
N VAL A 97 -8.69 3.87 -7.52
CA VAL A 97 -8.35 2.44 -7.40
C VAL A 97 -7.54 1.99 -8.62
N ASP A 98 -8.01 2.33 -9.83
CA ASP A 98 -7.32 2.00 -11.09
C ASP A 98 -5.92 2.59 -11.15
N GLU A 99 -5.77 3.88 -10.82
CA GLU A 99 -4.49 4.57 -10.81
C GLU A 99 -3.50 3.91 -9.84
N VAL A 100 -3.89 3.68 -8.59
CA VAL A 100 -2.99 3.14 -7.57
C VAL A 100 -2.58 1.70 -7.87
N TYR A 101 -3.50 0.86 -8.35
CA TYR A 101 -3.15 -0.50 -8.78
C TYR A 101 -2.19 -0.51 -9.96
N THR A 102 -2.37 0.40 -10.92
CA THR A 102 -1.47 0.54 -12.08
C THR A 102 -0.07 0.91 -11.61
N VAL A 103 0.06 1.93 -10.78
CA VAL A 103 1.36 2.35 -10.21
C VAL A 103 2.02 1.21 -9.43
N CYS A 104 1.27 0.53 -8.56
CA CYS A 104 1.82 -0.60 -7.81
C CYS A 104 2.30 -1.73 -8.73
N GLY A 105 1.54 -2.07 -9.76
CA GLY A 105 1.91 -3.09 -10.75
C GLY A 105 3.15 -2.73 -11.55
N GLU A 106 3.23 -1.51 -12.06
CA GLU A 106 4.39 -1.01 -12.81
C GLU A 106 5.67 -0.96 -11.96
N LEU A 107 5.54 -0.64 -10.68
CA LEU A 107 6.65 -0.62 -9.75
C LEU A 107 7.02 -2.01 -9.20
N GLY A 108 6.25 -3.05 -9.54
CA GLY A 108 6.48 -4.41 -9.04
C GLY A 108 6.14 -4.60 -7.56
N LEU A 109 5.27 -3.74 -7.02
CA LEU A 109 4.80 -3.85 -5.64
C LEU A 109 3.70 -4.92 -5.51
N PRO A 110 3.54 -5.55 -4.34
CA PRO A 110 2.49 -6.54 -4.10
C PRO A 110 1.09 -5.98 -4.35
N THR A 111 0.31 -6.66 -5.17
CA THR A 111 -1.09 -6.30 -5.47
C THR A 111 -2.09 -7.38 -5.06
N THR A 112 -1.59 -8.53 -4.60
CA THR A 112 -2.39 -9.65 -4.12
C THR A 112 -1.82 -10.24 -2.83
N LEU A 113 -2.62 -11.00 -2.09
CA LEU A 113 -2.14 -11.78 -0.95
C LEU A 113 -1.11 -12.84 -1.38
N ALA A 114 -1.22 -13.38 -2.56
CA ALA A 114 -0.23 -14.31 -3.13
C ALA A 114 1.15 -13.68 -3.26
N ASP A 115 1.24 -12.39 -3.65
CA ASP A 115 2.52 -11.65 -3.72
C ASP A 115 3.17 -11.49 -2.35
N LEU A 116 2.36 -11.44 -1.30
CA LEU A 116 2.82 -11.43 0.08
C LEU A 116 3.20 -12.82 0.61
N GLY A 117 3.09 -13.86 -0.20
CA GLY A 117 3.29 -15.24 0.22
C GLY A 117 2.15 -15.82 1.05
N LEU A 118 0.98 -15.20 0.95
CA LEU A 118 -0.24 -15.56 1.68
C LEU A 118 -1.30 -16.18 0.75
N ASP A 119 -0.87 -16.87 -0.31
CA ASP A 119 -1.79 -17.64 -1.16
C ASP A 119 -2.40 -18.76 -0.32
N GLY A 120 -3.72 -18.80 -0.24
CA GLY A 120 -4.43 -19.76 0.62
C GLY A 120 -4.50 -19.39 2.11
N ILE A 121 -4.28 -18.10 2.47
CA ILE A 121 -4.50 -17.63 3.84
C ILE A 121 -5.85 -18.09 4.38
N THR A 122 -5.85 -18.66 5.58
CA THR A 122 -7.05 -19.13 6.26
C THR A 122 -7.87 -18.00 6.85
N GLU A 123 -9.17 -18.22 7.05
CA GLU A 123 -10.03 -17.24 7.73
C GLU A 123 -9.52 -16.89 9.14
N HIS A 124 -8.96 -17.87 9.85
CA HIS A 124 -8.38 -17.66 11.18
C HIS A 124 -7.15 -16.74 11.13
N GLU A 125 -6.24 -16.95 10.17
CA GLU A 125 -5.07 -16.09 9.99
C GLU A 125 -5.49 -14.67 9.60
N LEU A 126 -6.45 -14.54 8.69
CA LEU A 126 -6.98 -13.24 8.28
C LEU A 126 -7.67 -12.51 9.45
N ALA A 127 -8.38 -13.26 10.33
CA ALA A 127 -8.95 -12.69 11.56
C ALA A 127 -7.85 -12.14 12.47
N ARG A 128 -6.77 -12.88 12.69
CA ARG A 128 -5.62 -12.42 13.49
C ARG A 128 -4.98 -11.14 12.92
N VAL A 129 -4.84 -11.06 11.59
CA VAL A 129 -4.35 -9.84 10.92
C VAL A 129 -5.26 -8.66 11.21
N ALA A 130 -6.56 -8.84 11.07
CA ALA A 130 -7.55 -7.78 11.26
C ALA A 130 -7.67 -7.34 12.73
N GLU A 131 -7.67 -8.29 13.67
CA GLU A 131 -7.68 -8.02 15.10
C GLU A 131 -6.44 -7.20 15.52
N LYS A 132 -5.26 -7.59 15.03
CA LYS A 132 -4.04 -6.85 15.32
C LYS A 132 -4.04 -5.46 14.70
N ALA A 133 -4.54 -5.31 13.46
CA ALA A 133 -4.68 -4.00 12.81
C ALA A 133 -5.66 -3.07 13.52
N CYS A 134 -6.65 -3.63 14.24
CA CYS A 134 -7.63 -2.88 15.04
C CYS A 134 -7.26 -2.77 16.53
N ALA A 135 -6.08 -3.21 16.95
CA ALA A 135 -5.70 -3.14 18.35
C ALA A 135 -5.70 -1.70 18.87
N PRO A 136 -5.93 -1.49 20.17
CA PRO A 136 -5.85 -0.17 20.76
C PRO A 136 -4.48 0.49 20.49
N GLY A 137 -4.51 1.74 20.04
CA GLY A 137 -3.28 2.51 19.71
C GLY A 137 -2.78 2.34 18.26
N GLU A 138 -3.39 1.46 17.46
CA GLU A 138 -3.05 1.36 16.05
C GLU A 138 -3.56 2.57 15.25
N SER A 139 -2.81 2.92 14.20
CA SER A 139 -3.09 4.09 13.36
C SER A 139 -4.39 4.01 12.56
N ILE A 140 -5.04 2.84 12.51
CA ILE A 140 -6.32 2.68 11.82
C ILE A 140 -7.43 3.54 12.43
N HIS A 141 -7.32 3.84 13.71
CA HIS A 141 -8.29 4.69 14.43
C HIS A 141 -8.19 6.17 14.04
N ASN A 142 -7.23 6.56 13.20
CA ASN A 142 -7.14 7.88 12.58
C ASN A 142 -8.00 8.00 11.30
N GLU A 143 -8.56 6.89 10.80
CA GLU A 143 -9.42 6.93 9.63
C GLU A 143 -10.77 7.60 9.94
N PRO A 144 -11.36 8.31 8.95
CA PRO A 144 -12.63 9.03 9.15
C PRO A 144 -13.86 8.10 9.08
N VAL A 145 -13.67 6.81 9.24
CA VAL A 145 -14.72 5.79 9.22
C VAL A 145 -14.64 4.93 10.48
N GLU A 146 -15.78 4.40 10.90
CA GLU A 146 -15.79 3.41 11.98
C GLU A 146 -15.13 2.11 11.50
N VAL A 147 -14.12 1.64 12.23
CA VAL A 147 -13.34 0.47 11.85
C VAL A 147 -13.67 -0.72 12.75
N SER A 148 -13.70 -1.90 12.14
CA SER A 148 -13.86 -3.17 12.85
C SER A 148 -13.00 -4.25 12.18
N PRO A 149 -12.65 -5.34 12.91
CA PRO A 149 -11.93 -6.46 12.31
C PRO A 149 -12.66 -7.05 11.09
N ASP A 150 -13.98 -7.09 11.09
CA ASP A 150 -14.77 -7.61 9.97
C ASP A 150 -14.64 -6.71 8.74
N LEU A 151 -14.68 -5.39 8.91
CA LEU A 151 -14.50 -4.45 7.83
C LEU A 151 -13.09 -4.52 7.23
N ILE A 152 -12.07 -4.68 8.08
CA ILE A 152 -10.68 -4.87 7.62
C ILE A 152 -10.53 -6.15 6.83
N ARG A 153 -11.12 -7.28 7.29
CA ARG A 153 -11.11 -8.54 6.55
C ARG A 153 -11.77 -8.38 5.17
N ALA A 154 -12.92 -7.69 5.12
CA ALA A 154 -13.61 -7.42 3.87
C ALA A 154 -12.76 -6.58 2.92
N ALA A 155 -12.12 -5.51 3.40
CA ALA A 155 -11.25 -4.65 2.62
C ALA A 155 -10.02 -5.41 2.06
N ILE A 156 -9.37 -6.24 2.86
CA ILE A 156 -8.23 -7.07 2.44
C ILE A 156 -8.67 -8.07 1.35
N LYS A 157 -9.81 -8.74 1.53
CA LYS A 157 -10.37 -9.68 0.53
C LYS A 157 -10.73 -8.98 -0.77
N ALA A 158 -11.34 -7.79 -0.70
CA ALA A 158 -11.70 -7.01 -1.86
C ALA A 158 -10.45 -6.57 -2.64
N ALA A 159 -9.42 -6.11 -1.95
CA ALA A 159 -8.14 -5.76 -2.55
C ALA A 159 -7.48 -6.97 -3.24
N ASP A 160 -7.40 -8.11 -2.58
CA ASP A 160 -6.85 -9.33 -3.19
C ASP A 160 -7.64 -9.76 -4.44
N ALA A 161 -8.97 -9.74 -4.37
CA ALA A 161 -9.83 -10.10 -5.49
C ALA A 161 -9.61 -9.18 -6.70
N GLU A 162 -9.50 -7.87 -6.46
CA GLU A 162 -9.23 -6.89 -7.50
C GLU A 162 -7.83 -7.08 -8.10
N GLY A 163 -6.80 -7.29 -7.28
CA GLY A 163 -5.45 -7.59 -7.74
C GLY A 163 -5.40 -8.85 -8.62
N ARG A 164 -6.07 -9.92 -8.20
CA ARG A 164 -6.19 -11.17 -8.98
C ARG A 164 -6.92 -10.95 -10.30
N ARG A 165 -8.00 -10.15 -10.31
CA ARG A 165 -8.73 -9.80 -11.53
C ARG A 165 -7.82 -9.11 -12.52
N ARG A 166 -7.05 -8.11 -12.09
CA ARG A 166 -6.13 -7.35 -12.95
C ARG A 166 -5.02 -8.22 -13.53
N LYS A 167 -4.43 -9.11 -12.74
CA LYS A 167 -3.41 -10.04 -13.23
C LYS A 167 -3.93 -10.98 -14.30
N LYS A 168 -5.19 -11.43 -14.19
CA LYS A 168 -5.83 -12.27 -15.22
C LYS A 168 -6.03 -11.51 -16.53
N THR A 169 -6.45 -10.25 -16.46
CA THR A 169 -6.67 -9.42 -17.66
C THR A 169 -5.35 -8.97 -18.31
N GLY A 170 -4.32 -8.66 -17.53
CA GLY A 170 -3.00 -8.29 -18.05
C GLY A 170 -2.19 -9.46 -18.61
N ALA A 171 -2.50 -10.70 -18.24
CA ALA A 171 -1.89 -11.90 -18.81
C ALA A 171 -2.55 -12.37 -20.12
N ALA A 172 -3.66 -11.77 -20.52
CA ALA A 172 -4.42 -12.12 -21.72
C ALA A 172 -4.15 -11.18 -22.91
N GLY A 173 -3.24 -10.23 -22.78
CA GLY A 173 -2.78 -9.28 -23.82
C GLY A 173 -1.30 -9.44 -24.09
#